data_db25d14e1e6f5175cec3f517842fa7bb
#
_entry.id   db25d14e1e6f5175cec3f517842fa7bb
#
_cell.length_a   1.000
_cell.length_b   1.000
_cell.length_c   1.000
_cell.angle_alpha   90.00
_cell.angle_beta   90.00
_cell.angle_gamma   90.00
#
_symmetry.space_group_name_H-M   'P 1'
#
loop_
_entity.id
_entity.type
_entity.pdbx_description
1 polymer ?
#
loop_
_entity_poly.entity_id
_entity_poly.type
_entity_poly.pdbx_seq_one_letter_code
_entity_poly.pdbx_strand_id
1 'polypeptide(L)'
;MQKIFGIIGWIGTALVFGAVAVRMFYPEWNQYATYAAWAGLVSVLIYMAGQWRDVAEFYKGRGAKYGTMSIVSIVVFLGILVAVNYLGTRQNKRWDLTGNQVYSLSDQTIRILKELKEPVHVTVFEQKDRQDAHKDRLDEFQYQTTRLTTEYIDPDREPTRAAAAKIETLPTILLDYQGRTERVSSSNEQDLTNGLIKVVTGTTRKVYFTQGHGEKDTASSERTGLSTALDAMKQDNFAVESLVLIQQKTIPDDATVVVIAGPTTDFFPPEIEALKTYVARGGKVMVLLDPLLKGPAQPLLTQFLAEWGIQAGTDVILDPSSGQVIGTDASVSVAAAYPTHPITQGFRVVTAYPLARSMAPIEGGSNSRVAQAIVSTGPQSWSEADLAGLSAAKAQVEFNADKGDRQGPITVAAAVSAPATVTPQPTGNASPASPDADRKPETRLVAIGDSDFAANTAIGLPGNRDFFVNALNWLSQQENLIAVRPRQPEDRRLTMTEDQQQRILILTLLIIPGLVFAIGIYTWWKRR
;
A
#
# COMPACT_ATOMS: atom_id res chain seq x y z
N MET A 1 6.14 -23.22 -72.12
CA MET A 1 5.07 -22.54 -71.38
C MET A 1 5.13 -22.87 -69.86
N GLN A 2 5.31 -24.12 -69.41
CA GLN A 2 5.38 -24.46 -67.98
C GLN A 2 6.44 -23.69 -67.19
N LYS A 3 7.65 -23.48 -67.71
CA LYS A 3 8.70 -22.69 -67.04
C LYS A 3 8.32 -21.22 -66.80
N ILE A 4 7.52 -20.62 -67.68
CA ILE A 4 7.10 -19.23 -67.58
C ILE A 4 6.08 -19.06 -66.44
N PHE A 5 5.12 -19.98 -66.31
CA PHE A 5 4.15 -19.94 -65.23
C PHE A 5 4.82 -20.15 -63.85
N GLY A 6 5.85 -21.03 -63.77
CA GLY A 6 6.63 -21.20 -62.54
C GLY A 6 7.33 -19.92 -62.08
N ILE A 7 7.92 -19.15 -63.03
CA ILE A 7 8.56 -17.87 -62.72
C ILE A 7 7.53 -16.84 -62.24
N ILE A 8 6.35 -16.78 -62.87
CA ILE A 8 5.26 -15.89 -62.44
C ILE A 8 4.80 -16.20 -61.02
N GLY A 9 4.68 -17.49 -60.68
CA GLY A 9 4.33 -17.92 -59.32
C GLY A 9 5.34 -17.49 -58.28
N TRP A 10 6.64 -17.66 -58.55
CA TRP A 10 7.71 -17.23 -57.64
C TRP A 10 7.76 -15.70 -57.46
N ILE A 11 7.60 -14.93 -58.54
CA ILE A 11 7.52 -13.46 -58.50
C ILE A 11 6.29 -13.03 -57.69
N GLY A 12 5.14 -13.68 -57.89
CA GLY A 12 3.92 -13.38 -57.13
C GLY A 12 4.09 -13.62 -55.65
N THR A 13 4.71 -14.74 -55.25
CA THR A 13 5.02 -15.07 -53.86
C THR A 13 5.97 -14.04 -53.26
N ALA A 14 7.05 -13.69 -53.99
CA ALA A 14 8.02 -12.69 -53.51
C ALA A 14 7.38 -11.30 -53.32
N LEU A 15 6.46 -10.91 -54.21
CA LEU A 15 5.72 -9.65 -54.07
C LEU A 15 4.79 -9.63 -52.86
N VAL A 16 4.09 -10.71 -52.55
CA VAL A 16 3.23 -10.80 -51.37
C VAL A 16 4.06 -10.71 -50.10
N PHE A 17 5.12 -11.48 -49.96
CA PHE A 17 5.99 -11.43 -48.79
C PHE A 17 6.71 -10.09 -48.63
N GLY A 18 7.20 -9.51 -49.77
CA GLY A 18 7.79 -8.18 -49.77
C GLY A 18 6.81 -7.09 -49.34
N ALA A 19 5.56 -7.16 -49.80
CA ALA A 19 4.52 -6.23 -49.41
C ALA A 19 4.20 -6.30 -47.89
N VAL A 20 4.18 -7.52 -47.29
CA VAL A 20 4.00 -7.70 -45.86
C VAL A 20 5.17 -7.08 -45.10
N ALA A 21 6.41 -7.34 -45.52
CA ALA A 21 7.60 -6.77 -44.90
C ALA A 21 7.63 -5.23 -44.98
N VAL A 22 7.33 -4.66 -46.16
CA VAL A 22 7.26 -3.19 -46.32
C VAL A 22 6.19 -2.59 -45.41
N ARG A 23 5.03 -3.20 -45.31
CA ARG A 23 3.96 -2.73 -44.42
C ARG A 23 4.35 -2.75 -42.94
N MET A 24 5.21 -3.71 -42.55
CA MET A 24 5.65 -3.87 -41.18
C MET A 24 6.76 -2.87 -40.78
N PHE A 25 7.69 -2.58 -41.71
CA PHE A 25 8.86 -1.77 -41.41
C PHE A 25 8.78 -0.33 -41.92
N TYR A 26 7.90 -0.05 -42.93
CA TYR A 26 7.77 1.26 -43.59
C TYR A 26 6.30 1.67 -43.72
N PRO A 27 5.65 2.18 -42.66
CA PRO A 27 4.22 2.53 -42.65
C PRO A 27 3.82 3.58 -43.70
N GLU A 28 4.74 4.47 -44.06
CA GLU A 28 4.54 5.49 -45.09
C GLU A 28 4.32 4.90 -46.51
N TRP A 29 4.77 3.67 -46.77
CA TRP A 29 4.64 2.99 -48.08
C TRP A 29 3.45 2.03 -48.14
N ASN A 30 2.53 2.13 -47.18
CA ASN A 30 1.40 1.21 -47.02
C ASN A 30 0.53 1.08 -48.26
N GLN A 31 0.33 2.20 -49.03
CA GLN A 31 -0.45 2.20 -50.25
C GLN A 31 0.24 1.38 -51.36
N TYR A 32 1.54 1.54 -51.54
CA TYR A 32 2.32 0.78 -52.52
C TYR A 32 2.44 -0.70 -52.14
N ALA A 33 2.59 -1.01 -50.87
CA ALA A 33 2.58 -2.37 -50.34
C ALA A 33 1.24 -3.07 -50.64
N THR A 34 0.12 -2.36 -50.54
CA THR A 34 -1.20 -2.91 -50.87
C THR A 34 -1.32 -3.25 -52.37
N TYR A 35 -0.86 -2.37 -53.26
CA TYR A 35 -0.85 -2.67 -54.69
C TYR A 35 0.08 -3.84 -55.04
N ALA A 36 1.26 -3.91 -54.45
CA ALA A 36 2.19 -5.02 -54.62
C ALA A 36 1.60 -6.35 -54.14
N ALA A 37 0.87 -6.35 -53.01
CA ALA A 37 0.18 -7.53 -52.49
C ALA A 37 -0.91 -8.02 -53.46
N TRP A 38 -1.73 -7.13 -54.03
CA TRP A 38 -2.74 -7.48 -55.00
C TRP A 38 -2.12 -8.01 -56.30
N ALA A 39 -1.08 -7.36 -56.83
CA ALA A 39 -0.35 -7.83 -57.99
C ALA A 39 0.27 -9.22 -57.77
N GLY A 40 0.85 -9.46 -56.60
CA GLY A 40 1.37 -10.75 -56.19
C GLY A 40 0.30 -11.82 -56.13
N LEU A 41 -0.85 -11.52 -55.50
CA LEU A 41 -1.99 -12.44 -55.43
C LEU A 41 -2.51 -12.85 -56.81
N VAL A 42 -2.69 -11.88 -57.72
CA VAL A 42 -3.11 -12.14 -59.11
C VAL A 42 -2.10 -13.01 -59.82
N SER A 43 -0.80 -12.76 -59.66
CA SER A 43 0.27 -13.59 -60.24
C SER A 43 0.23 -15.04 -59.77
N VAL A 44 -0.01 -15.27 -58.46
CA VAL A 44 -0.18 -16.62 -57.90
C VAL A 44 -1.44 -17.30 -58.45
N LEU A 45 -2.55 -16.59 -58.60
CA LEU A 45 -3.78 -17.14 -59.19
C LEU A 45 -3.57 -17.51 -60.68
N ILE A 46 -2.82 -16.73 -61.46
CA ILE A 46 -2.47 -17.03 -62.87
C ILE A 46 -1.59 -18.29 -62.92
N TYR A 47 -0.63 -18.43 -62.01
CA TYR A 47 0.17 -19.65 -61.86
C TYR A 47 -0.69 -20.87 -61.57
N MET A 48 -1.58 -20.80 -60.59
CA MET A 48 -2.49 -21.91 -60.24
C MET A 48 -3.42 -22.28 -61.41
N ALA A 49 -3.95 -21.31 -62.12
CA ALA A 49 -4.79 -21.53 -63.30
C ALA A 49 -4.01 -22.15 -64.49
N GLY A 50 -2.76 -21.67 -64.71
CA GLY A 50 -1.92 -22.17 -65.79
C GLY A 50 -1.34 -23.57 -65.54
N GLN A 51 -1.22 -23.99 -64.32
CA GLN A 51 -0.70 -25.31 -63.89
C GLN A 51 -1.74 -26.18 -63.19
N TRP A 52 -3.00 -26.00 -63.50
CA TRP A 52 -4.13 -26.69 -62.84
C TRP A 52 -3.96 -28.22 -62.84
N ARG A 53 -3.41 -28.81 -63.90
CA ARG A 53 -3.20 -30.25 -63.97
C ARG A 53 -2.14 -30.74 -62.97
N ASP A 54 -1.03 -30.02 -62.85
CA ASP A 54 0.05 -30.36 -61.92
C ASP A 54 -0.41 -30.16 -60.47
N VAL A 55 -1.21 -29.15 -60.22
CA VAL A 55 -1.85 -28.91 -58.91
C VAL A 55 -2.85 -30.02 -58.60
N ALA A 56 -3.64 -30.48 -59.56
CA ALA A 56 -4.61 -31.55 -59.38
C ALA A 56 -3.93 -32.94 -59.19
N GLU A 57 -2.78 -33.20 -59.84
CA GLU A 57 -1.98 -34.41 -59.62
C GLU A 57 -1.28 -34.39 -58.27
N PHE A 58 -0.80 -33.23 -57.79
CA PHE A 58 -0.24 -33.06 -56.47
C PHE A 58 -1.25 -33.47 -55.37
N TYR A 59 -2.53 -33.09 -55.52
CA TYR A 59 -3.60 -33.44 -54.58
C TYR A 59 -3.95 -34.93 -54.55
N LYS A 60 -3.60 -35.71 -55.58
CA LYS A 60 -3.83 -37.18 -55.60
C LYS A 60 -2.71 -38.01 -55.00
N GLY A 61 -1.56 -37.40 -54.72
CA GLY A 61 -0.38 -38.10 -54.18
C GLY A 61 -0.38 -38.22 -52.65
N ARG A 62 0.41 -39.20 -52.10
CA ARG A 62 0.64 -39.31 -50.65
C ARG A 62 1.24 -38.03 -50.04
N GLY A 63 2.03 -37.28 -50.79
CA GLY A 63 2.57 -35.97 -50.38
C GLY A 63 1.52 -34.92 -50.15
N ALA A 64 0.39 -34.94 -50.89
CA ALA A 64 -0.71 -33.99 -50.74
C ALA A 64 -1.43 -34.17 -49.39
N LYS A 65 -1.57 -35.41 -48.90
CA LYS A 65 -2.21 -35.70 -47.63
C LYS A 65 -1.45 -35.05 -46.44
N TYR A 66 -0.12 -35.14 -46.46
CA TYR A 66 0.73 -34.54 -45.40
C TYR A 66 0.88 -33.01 -45.64
N GLY A 67 0.97 -32.55 -46.90
CA GLY A 67 1.04 -31.13 -47.22
C GLY A 67 -0.24 -30.39 -46.84
N THR A 68 -1.42 -30.96 -47.16
CA THR A 68 -2.72 -30.37 -46.75
C THR A 68 -2.87 -30.33 -45.24
N MET A 69 -2.45 -31.41 -44.55
CA MET A 69 -2.51 -31.46 -43.09
C MET A 69 -1.58 -30.40 -42.45
N SER A 70 -0.40 -30.15 -43.03
CA SER A 70 0.52 -29.09 -42.62
C SER A 70 -0.06 -27.68 -42.87
N ILE A 71 -0.66 -27.47 -44.02
CA ILE A 71 -1.31 -26.17 -44.32
C ILE A 71 -2.48 -25.91 -43.38
N VAL A 72 -3.35 -26.89 -43.18
CA VAL A 72 -4.46 -26.80 -42.20
C VAL A 72 -3.93 -26.51 -40.79
N SER A 73 -2.87 -27.21 -40.37
CA SER A 73 -2.25 -26.96 -39.05
C SER A 73 -1.70 -25.53 -38.93
N ILE A 74 -1.06 -25.01 -39.98
CA ILE A 74 -0.55 -23.62 -40.01
C ILE A 74 -1.71 -22.63 -39.94
N VAL A 75 -2.78 -22.83 -40.72
CA VAL A 75 -3.97 -21.96 -40.71
C VAL A 75 -4.66 -21.97 -39.33
N VAL A 76 -4.81 -23.16 -38.73
CA VAL A 76 -5.37 -23.30 -37.37
C VAL A 76 -4.46 -22.60 -36.35
N PHE A 77 -3.15 -22.79 -36.45
CA PHE A 77 -2.19 -22.13 -35.56
C PHE A 77 -2.26 -20.60 -35.68
N LEU A 78 -2.29 -20.06 -36.91
CA LEU A 78 -2.45 -18.64 -37.14
C LEU A 78 -3.81 -18.13 -36.63
N GLY A 79 -4.88 -18.91 -36.83
CA GLY A 79 -6.20 -18.62 -36.26
C GLY A 79 -6.19 -18.54 -34.73
N ILE A 80 -5.49 -19.47 -34.08
CA ILE A 80 -5.30 -19.46 -32.62
C ILE A 80 -4.50 -18.21 -32.19
N LEU A 81 -3.40 -17.89 -32.89
CA LEU A 81 -2.63 -16.68 -32.60
C LEU A 81 -3.45 -15.39 -32.72
N VAL A 82 -4.25 -15.28 -33.78
CA VAL A 82 -5.17 -14.14 -33.96
C VAL A 82 -6.23 -14.09 -32.84
N ALA A 83 -6.79 -15.25 -32.48
CA ALA A 83 -7.78 -15.35 -31.42
C ALA A 83 -7.17 -14.99 -30.04
N VAL A 84 -5.96 -15.50 -29.73
CA VAL A 84 -5.24 -15.17 -28.49
C VAL A 84 -4.91 -13.68 -28.44
N ASN A 85 -4.42 -13.11 -29.55
CA ASN A 85 -4.14 -11.68 -29.62
C ASN A 85 -5.43 -10.84 -29.45
N TYR A 86 -6.52 -11.22 -30.12
CA TYR A 86 -7.82 -10.55 -30.01
C TYR A 86 -8.38 -10.63 -28.57
N LEU A 87 -8.30 -11.80 -27.93
CA LEU A 87 -8.71 -11.96 -26.54
C LEU A 87 -7.80 -11.18 -25.59
N GLY A 88 -6.48 -11.17 -25.84
CA GLY A 88 -5.51 -10.41 -25.06
C GLY A 88 -5.70 -8.91 -25.12
N THR A 89 -6.10 -8.38 -26.28
CA THR A 89 -6.38 -6.94 -26.46
C THR A 89 -7.73 -6.52 -25.86
N ARG A 90 -8.68 -7.44 -25.75
CA ARG A 90 -10.03 -7.15 -25.25
C ARG A 90 -10.20 -7.41 -23.75
N GLN A 91 -9.39 -8.27 -23.15
CA GLN A 91 -9.37 -8.57 -21.71
C GLN A 91 -8.03 -8.12 -21.11
N ASN A 92 -7.94 -6.84 -20.75
CA ASN A 92 -6.78 -6.23 -20.10
C ASN A 92 -6.65 -6.69 -18.64
N LYS A 93 -6.63 -7.99 -18.36
CA LYS A 93 -6.34 -8.49 -17.02
C LYS A 93 -4.83 -8.52 -16.82
N ARG A 94 -4.32 -7.56 -16.10
CA ARG A 94 -2.90 -7.50 -15.72
C ARG A 94 -2.66 -8.40 -14.52
N TRP A 95 -1.65 -9.26 -14.59
CA TRP A 95 -1.19 -10.08 -13.47
C TRP A 95 0.21 -9.62 -13.11
N ASP A 96 0.36 -9.10 -11.90
CA ASP A 96 1.66 -8.76 -11.36
C ASP A 96 2.30 -10.04 -10.79
N LEU A 97 3.33 -10.54 -11.46
CA LEU A 97 4.10 -11.72 -11.07
C LEU A 97 5.34 -11.36 -10.24
N THR A 98 5.54 -10.08 -9.90
CA THR A 98 6.66 -9.66 -9.06
C THR A 98 6.40 -10.05 -7.60
N GLY A 99 7.44 -10.52 -6.90
CA GLY A 99 7.31 -10.98 -5.51
C GLY A 99 6.79 -9.92 -4.53
N ASN A 100 6.90 -8.62 -4.87
CA ASN A 100 6.47 -7.48 -4.06
C ASN A 100 5.29 -6.71 -4.68
N GLN A 101 4.69 -7.22 -5.76
CA GLN A 101 3.59 -6.56 -6.49
C GLN A 101 3.90 -5.08 -6.84
N VAL A 102 5.11 -4.82 -7.32
CA VAL A 102 5.64 -3.47 -7.61
C VAL A 102 4.83 -2.74 -8.70
N TYR A 103 4.20 -3.51 -9.59
CA TYR A 103 3.37 -3.01 -10.69
C TYR A 103 1.87 -3.04 -10.39
N SER A 104 1.48 -3.28 -9.13
CA SER A 104 0.09 -3.24 -8.70
C SER A 104 -0.12 -2.12 -7.70
N LEU A 105 -1.25 -1.42 -7.79
CA LEU A 105 -1.63 -0.44 -6.78
C LEU A 105 -1.99 -1.13 -5.46
N SER A 106 -1.71 -0.45 -4.36
CA SER A 106 -2.07 -0.93 -3.02
C SER A 106 -3.59 -1.03 -2.84
N ASP A 107 -4.00 -1.87 -1.91
CA ASP A 107 -5.42 -2.02 -1.56
C ASP A 107 -6.04 -0.69 -1.10
N GLN A 108 -5.27 0.19 -0.49
CA GLN A 108 -5.70 1.53 -0.10
C GLN A 108 -6.04 2.38 -1.32
N THR A 109 -5.10 2.48 -2.28
CA THR A 109 -5.31 3.24 -3.52
C THR A 109 -6.51 2.71 -4.30
N ILE A 110 -6.63 1.38 -4.43
CA ILE A 110 -7.74 0.74 -5.14
C ILE A 110 -9.09 1.06 -4.50
N ARG A 111 -9.18 1.05 -3.16
CA ARG A 111 -10.43 1.40 -2.45
C ARG A 111 -10.82 2.84 -2.72
N ILE A 112 -9.89 3.78 -2.57
CA ILE A 112 -10.14 5.21 -2.80
C ILE A 112 -10.63 5.47 -4.22
N LEU A 113 -9.97 4.86 -5.22
CA LEU A 113 -10.34 5.01 -6.62
C LEU A 113 -11.74 4.44 -6.92
N LYS A 114 -12.14 3.33 -6.28
CA LYS A 114 -13.47 2.74 -6.42
C LYS A 114 -14.56 3.54 -5.72
N GLU A 115 -14.23 4.24 -4.64
CA GLU A 115 -15.16 5.04 -3.85
C GLU A 115 -15.37 6.46 -4.38
N LEU A 116 -14.64 6.87 -5.43
CA LEU A 116 -14.83 8.16 -6.08
C LEU A 116 -16.28 8.31 -6.54
N LYS A 117 -16.95 9.36 -6.08
CA LYS A 117 -18.34 9.67 -6.47
C LYS A 117 -18.42 10.51 -7.73
N GLU A 118 -17.48 11.44 -7.91
CA GLU A 118 -17.40 12.35 -9.04
C GLU A 118 -16.08 12.23 -9.80
N PRO A 119 -15.97 12.75 -11.02
CA PRO A 119 -14.74 12.71 -11.79
C PRO A 119 -13.61 13.51 -11.15
N VAL A 120 -12.39 12.96 -11.20
CA VAL A 120 -11.14 13.65 -10.87
C VAL A 120 -10.40 13.93 -12.17
N HIS A 121 -9.99 15.18 -12.37
CA HIS A 121 -9.14 15.58 -13.48
C HIS A 121 -7.69 15.69 -12.99
N VAL A 122 -6.79 14.96 -13.62
CA VAL A 122 -5.36 14.97 -13.33
C VAL A 122 -4.64 15.66 -14.48
N THR A 123 -4.02 16.81 -14.21
CA THR A 123 -3.23 17.53 -15.20
C THR A 123 -1.75 17.45 -14.82
N VAL A 124 -0.96 16.84 -15.68
CA VAL A 124 0.50 16.67 -15.49
C VAL A 124 1.22 17.75 -16.28
N PHE A 125 1.90 18.66 -15.57
CA PHE A 125 2.80 19.64 -16.14
C PHE A 125 4.22 19.09 -16.11
N GLU A 126 4.74 18.72 -17.26
CA GLU A 126 6.09 18.19 -17.44
C GLU A 126 6.54 18.38 -18.90
N GLN A 127 7.84 18.47 -19.12
CA GLN A 127 8.42 18.55 -20.45
C GLN A 127 8.08 17.30 -21.29
N LYS A 128 7.88 17.49 -22.58
CA LYS A 128 7.38 16.45 -23.51
C LYS A 128 8.15 15.14 -23.45
N ASP A 129 9.47 15.23 -23.34
CA ASP A 129 10.40 14.10 -23.31
C ASP A 129 10.35 13.30 -22.00
N ARG A 130 9.80 13.88 -20.91
CA ARG A 130 9.69 13.26 -19.58
C ARG A 130 8.29 12.81 -19.22
N GLN A 131 7.25 13.19 -19.99
CA GLN A 131 5.85 12.84 -19.70
C GLN A 131 5.62 11.33 -19.63
N ASP A 132 6.35 10.54 -20.41
CA ASP A 132 6.18 9.08 -20.44
C ASP A 132 6.50 8.41 -19.11
N ALA A 133 7.38 9.00 -18.29
CA ALA A 133 7.70 8.49 -16.95
C ALA A 133 6.50 8.50 -15.99
N HIS A 134 5.51 9.35 -16.24
CA HIS A 134 4.32 9.49 -15.40
C HIS A 134 3.14 8.67 -15.92
N LYS A 135 3.13 8.30 -17.21
CA LYS A 135 2.01 7.63 -17.86
C LYS A 135 1.70 6.27 -17.25
N ASP A 136 2.71 5.42 -17.10
CA ASP A 136 2.50 4.04 -16.64
C ASP A 136 1.76 4.01 -15.28
N ARG A 137 2.13 4.91 -14.37
CA ARG A 137 1.49 4.99 -13.05
C ARG A 137 0.07 5.55 -13.12
N LEU A 138 -0.15 6.61 -13.88
CA LEU A 138 -1.48 7.21 -14.03
C LEU A 138 -2.44 6.30 -14.82
N ASP A 139 -1.92 5.53 -15.78
CA ASP A 139 -2.69 4.50 -16.49
C ASP A 139 -3.14 3.37 -15.55
N GLU A 140 -2.34 3.03 -14.53
CA GLU A 140 -2.76 2.08 -13.48
C GLU A 140 -3.92 2.63 -12.64
N PHE A 141 -3.88 3.92 -12.29
CA PHE A 141 -4.98 4.59 -11.60
C PHE A 141 -6.25 4.61 -12.45
N GLN A 142 -6.15 4.97 -13.74
CA GLN A 142 -7.27 4.96 -14.69
C GLN A 142 -7.84 3.56 -14.92
N TYR A 143 -7.01 2.53 -14.86
CA TYR A 143 -7.48 1.15 -14.98
C TYR A 143 -8.43 0.74 -13.86
N GLN A 144 -8.25 1.29 -12.65
CA GLN A 144 -9.09 0.97 -11.48
C GLN A 144 -10.41 1.72 -11.45
N THR A 145 -10.51 2.87 -12.16
CA THR A 145 -11.73 3.69 -12.16
C THR A 145 -11.91 4.46 -13.46
N THR A 146 -13.13 4.52 -13.95
CA THR A 146 -13.50 5.37 -15.10
C THR A 146 -13.68 6.85 -14.73
N ARG A 147 -13.57 7.18 -13.45
CA ARG A 147 -13.78 8.53 -12.92
C ARG A 147 -12.50 9.34 -12.79
N LEU A 148 -11.36 8.83 -13.25
CA LEU A 148 -10.10 9.55 -13.30
C LEU A 148 -9.70 9.78 -14.75
N THR A 149 -9.44 11.04 -15.11
CA THR A 149 -9.00 11.45 -16.44
C THR A 149 -7.66 12.15 -16.33
N THR A 150 -6.73 11.87 -17.24
CA THR A 150 -5.40 12.50 -17.25
C THR A 150 -5.19 13.33 -18.51
N GLU A 151 -4.58 14.51 -18.32
CA GLU A 151 -4.11 15.39 -19.39
C GLU A 151 -2.63 15.71 -19.15
N TYR A 152 -1.85 15.79 -20.24
CA TYR A 152 -0.42 16.09 -20.17
C TYR A 152 -0.15 17.41 -20.90
N ILE A 153 0.44 18.37 -20.19
CA ILE A 153 0.75 19.72 -20.69
C ILE A 153 2.26 19.92 -20.63
N ASP A 154 2.82 20.34 -21.75
CA ASP A 154 4.20 20.80 -21.82
C ASP A 154 4.22 22.33 -21.58
N PRO A 155 4.81 22.80 -20.45
CA PRO A 155 4.83 24.21 -20.12
C PRO A 155 5.56 25.08 -21.14
N ASP A 156 6.55 24.51 -21.83
CA ASP A 156 7.30 25.22 -22.87
C ASP A 156 6.45 25.44 -24.13
N ARG A 157 5.49 24.56 -24.40
CA ARG A 157 4.56 24.67 -25.54
C ARG A 157 3.27 25.41 -25.20
N GLU A 158 2.82 25.30 -23.96
CA GLU A 158 1.57 25.92 -23.47
C GLU A 158 1.81 26.84 -22.27
N PRO A 159 2.65 27.89 -22.39
CA PRO A 159 3.05 28.74 -21.26
C PRO A 159 1.88 29.47 -20.61
N THR A 160 0.86 29.80 -21.37
CA THR A 160 -0.35 30.47 -20.85
C THR A 160 -1.10 29.58 -19.86
N ARG A 161 -1.22 28.28 -20.13
CA ARG A 161 -1.87 27.32 -19.23
C ARG A 161 -1.03 27.07 -17.97
N ALA A 162 0.29 26.95 -18.14
CA ALA A 162 1.21 26.80 -17.02
C ALA A 162 1.18 28.03 -16.09
N ALA A 163 1.17 29.25 -16.65
CA ALA A 163 1.05 30.49 -15.88
C ALA A 163 -0.31 30.60 -15.17
N ALA A 164 -1.41 30.26 -15.85
CA ALA A 164 -2.75 30.24 -15.25
C ALA A 164 -2.83 29.26 -14.05
N ALA A 165 -2.18 28.11 -14.16
CA ALA A 165 -2.08 27.12 -13.11
C ALA A 165 -1.01 27.48 -12.07
N LYS A 166 -0.26 28.58 -12.21
CA LYS A 166 0.83 29.04 -11.32
C LYS A 166 1.84 27.92 -11.08
N ILE A 167 2.35 27.31 -12.18
CA ILE A 167 3.36 26.25 -12.11
C ILE A 167 4.74 26.89 -11.89
N GLU A 168 5.41 26.53 -10.80
CA GLU A 168 6.73 27.06 -10.41
C GLU A 168 7.83 26.01 -10.56
N THR A 169 7.47 24.73 -10.42
CA THR A 169 8.41 23.60 -10.46
C THR A 169 7.87 22.46 -11.32
N LEU A 170 8.77 21.66 -11.92
CA LEU A 170 8.43 20.47 -12.70
C LEU A 170 9.06 19.23 -12.05
N PRO A 171 8.38 18.08 -12.06
CA PRO A 171 6.97 17.92 -12.46
C PRO A 171 6.00 18.56 -11.46
N THR A 172 4.86 19.06 -11.94
CA THR A 172 3.72 19.38 -11.09
C THR A 172 2.49 18.67 -11.62
N ILE A 173 1.82 17.92 -10.75
CA ILE A 173 0.59 17.18 -11.06
C ILE A 173 -0.54 17.86 -10.29
N LEU A 174 -1.53 18.38 -11.00
CA LEU A 174 -2.73 18.97 -10.42
C LEU A 174 -3.84 17.92 -10.40
N LEU A 175 -4.45 17.74 -9.23
CA LEU A 175 -5.64 16.94 -9.03
C LEU A 175 -6.80 17.88 -8.81
N ASP A 176 -7.79 17.89 -9.68
CA ASP A 176 -9.01 18.70 -9.55
C ASP A 176 -10.21 17.81 -9.28
N TYR A 177 -10.97 18.15 -8.23
CA TYR A 177 -12.18 17.45 -7.83
C TYR A 177 -13.23 18.46 -7.35
N GLN A 178 -14.30 18.62 -8.09
CA GLN A 178 -15.39 19.56 -7.75
C GLN A 178 -14.90 21.02 -7.49
N GLY A 179 -13.94 21.50 -8.28
CA GLY A 179 -13.36 22.83 -8.14
C GLY A 179 -12.33 22.99 -7.01
N ARG A 180 -12.02 21.92 -6.28
CA ARG A 180 -10.88 21.87 -5.35
C ARG A 180 -9.67 21.35 -6.07
N THR A 181 -8.53 22.01 -5.91
CA THR A 181 -7.29 21.64 -6.59
C THR A 181 -6.22 21.33 -5.57
N GLU A 182 -5.57 20.19 -5.73
CA GLU A 182 -4.38 19.79 -4.96
C GLU A 182 -3.18 19.60 -5.87
N ARG A 183 -1.98 19.94 -5.39
CA ARG A 183 -0.72 19.87 -6.12
C ARG A 183 0.16 18.77 -5.57
N VAL A 184 0.68 17.95 -6.46
CA VAL A 184 1.61 16.86 -6.16
C VAL A 184 2.85 17.02 -7.03
N SER A 185 4.03 16.86 -6.46
CA SER A 185 5.33 17.03 -7.15
C SER A 185 5.92 15.71 -7.66
N SER A 186 5.23 14.60 -7.49
CA SER A 186 5.71 13.27 -7.88
C SER A 186 4.55 12.38 -8.33
N SER A 187 4.81 11.51 -9.30
CA SER A 187 3.86 10.48 -9.76
C SER A 187 3.99 9.15 -9.02
N ASN A 188 4.70 9.10 -7.89
CA ASN A 188 4.70 7.89 -7.09
C ASN A 188 3.29 7.62 -6.51
N GLU A 189 3.00 6.36 -6.22
CA GLU A 189 1.67 5.97 -5.78
C GLU A 189 1.24 6.68 -4.49
N GLN A 190 2.16 6.79 -3.54
CA GLN A 190 1.89 7.40 -2.24
C GLN A 190 1.45 8.86 -2.37
N ASP A 191 2.21 9.66 -3.14
CA ASP A 191 1.94 11.09 -3.31
C ASP A 191 0.65 11.34 -4.08
N LEU A 192 0.41 10.57 -5.16
CA LEU A 192 -0.83 10.64 -5.93
C LEU A 192 -2.05 10.27 -5.08
N THR A 193 -1.94 9.19 -4.31
CA THR A 193 -3.03 8.73 -3.44
C THR A 193 -3.32 9.75 -2.34
N ASN A 194 -2.30 10.32 -1.73
CA ASN A 194 -2.45 11.36 -0.71
C ASN A 194 -3.07 12.64 -1.28
N GLY A 195 -2.60 13.08 -2.45
CA GLY A 195 -3.20 14.22 -3.14
C GLY A 195 -4.67 13.95 -3.49
N LEU A 196 -5.00 12.74 -3.92
CA LEU A 196 -6.37 12.32 -4.21
C LEU A 196 -7.25 12.34 -2.95
N ILE A 197 -6.77 11.79 -1.84
CA ILE A 197 -7.48 11.84 -0.55
C ILE A 197 -7.76 13.30 -0.17
N LYS A 198 -6.74 14.15 -0.23
CA LYS A 198 -6.83 15.54 0.19
C LYS A 198 -7.81 16.35 -0.67
N VAL A 199 -7.77 16.17 -1.99
CA VAL A 199 -8.69 16.88 -2.88
C VAL A 199 -10.14 16.38 -2.75
N VAL A 200 -10.35 15.08 -2.51
CA VAL A 200 -11.67 14.47 -2.33
C VAL A 200 -12.28 14.84 -0.98
N THR A 201 -11.54 14.73 0.11
CA THR A 201 -12.03 15.02 1.47
C THR A 201 -12.19 16.53 1.71
N GLY A 202 -11.34 17.35 1.11
CA GLY A 202 -11.42 18.83 1.18
C GLY A 202 -11.11 19.43 2.55
N THR A 203 -10.81 18.63 3.58
CA THR A 203 -10.50 19.09 4.94
C THR A 203 -9.16 18.54 5.41
N THR A 204 -8.34 19.39 5.99
CA THR A 204 -7.11 18.98 6.67
C THR A 204 -7.48 18.49 8.06
N ARG A 205 -7.10 17.24 8.39
CA ARG A 205 -7.33 16.65 9.71
C ARG A 205 -6.25 17.10 10.67
N LYS A 206 -6.64 17.83 11.71
CA LYS A 206 -5.70 18.32 12.71
C LYS A 206 -5.57 17.35 13.88
N VAL A 207 -4.35 16.97 14.19
CA VAL A 207 -3.99 16.15 15.33
C VAL A 207 -3.20 17.00 16.31
N TYR A 208 -3.71 17.09 17.53
CA TYR A 208 -3.07 17.84 18.60
C TYR A 208 -2.33 16.92 19.54
N PHE A 209 -1.03 17.14 19.70
CA PHE A 209 -0.22 16.45 20.70
C PHE A 209 -0.17 17.28 21.99
N THR A 210 -0.55 16.67 23.11
CA THR A 210 -0.43 17.32 24.42
C THR A 210 1.04 17.54 24.78
N GLN A 211 1.29 18.63 25.50
CA GLN A 211 2.58 18.99 26.05
C GLN A 211 2.42 19.61 27.44
N GLY A 212 3.43 19.44 28.29
CA GLY A 212 3.47 20.01 29.65
C GLY A 212 3.66 18.95 30.75
N HIS A 213 3.52 17.67 30.42
CA HIS A 213 3.63 16.55 31.37
C HIS A 213 4.79 15.62 31.05
N GLY A 214 5.77 16.09 30.26
CA GLY A 214 6.95 15.31 29.85
C GLY A 214 6.68 14.37 28.68
N GLU A 215 5.66 14.66 27.89
CA GLU A 215 5.33 13.93 26.67
C GLU A 215 6.47 14.01 25.66
N LYS A 216 6.51 13.04 24.74
CA LYS A 216 7.50 12.98 23.67
C LYS A 216 7.31 14.14 22.67
N ASP A 217 8.44 14.72 22.27
CA ASP A 217 8.46 15.85 21.34
C ASP A 217 8.28 15.36 19.89
N THR A 218 7.28 15.90 19.20
CA THR A 218 6.97 15.59 17.80
C THR A 218 8.01 16.14 16.82
N ALA A 219 8.76 17.18 17.18
CA ALA A 219 9.80 17.79 16.35
C ALA A 219 11.19 17.18 16.58
N SER A 220 11.38 16.45 17.68
CA SER A 220 12.68 15.88 18.04
C SER A 220 13.08 14.74 17.12
N SER A 221 14.28 14.84 16.54
CA SER A 221 14.95 13.78 15.77
C SER A 221 15.76 12.80 16.64
N GLU A 222 15.78 12.99 17.96
CA GLU A 222 16.40 12.06 18.89
C GLU A 222 15.71 10.69 18.87
N ARG A 223 16.36 9.69 19.42
CA ARG A 223 15.84 8.30 19.43
C ARG A 223 14.46 8.18 20.06
N THR A 224 14.19 8.94 21.11
CA THR A 224 12.91 8.97 21.84
C THR A 224 11.91 9.99 21.30
N GLY A 225 12.31 10.83 20.30
CA GLY A 225 11.43 11.79 19.64
C GLY A 225 10.46 11.14 18.68
N LEU A 226 9.51 11.92 18.14
CA LEU A 226 8.44 11.47 17.26
C LEU A 226 8.52 12.07 15.84
N SER A 227 9.68 12.62 15.41
CA SER A 227 9.77 13.27 14.10
C SER A 227 9.44 12.34 12.93
N THR A 228 9.82 11.06 13.00
CA THR A 228 9.47 10.07 11.98
C THR A 228 7.97 9.75 11.96
N ALA A 229 7.32 9.69 13.14
CA ALA A 229 5.87 9.57 13.24
C ALA A 229 5.15 10.80 12.68
N LEU A 230 5.68 12.00 12.96
CA LEU A 230 5.19 13.26 12.38
C LEU A 230 5.23 13.22 10.84
N ASP A 231 6.33 12.75 10.25
CA ASP A 231 6.44 12.64 8.80
C ASP A 231 5.46 11.59 8.24
N ALA A 232 5.26 10.47 8.93
CA ALA A 232 4.24 9.48 8.56
C ALA A 232 2.82 10.08 8.60
N MET A 233 2.52 10.91 9.61
CA MET A 233 1.22 11.60 9.71
C MET A 233 1.02 12.63 8.61
N LYS A 234 2.05 13.42 8.27
CA LYS A 234 1.99 14.37 7.15
C LYS A 234 1.76 13.66 5.82
N GLN A 235 2.40 12.51 5.61
CA GLN A 235 2.18 11.68 4.43
C GLN A 235 0.76 11.13 4.33
N ASP A 236 0.04 10.99 5.45
CA ASP A 236 -1.37 10.59 5.51
C ASP A 236 -2.34 11.78 5.65
N ASN A 237 -1.90 12.99 5.28
CA ASN A 237 -2.70 14.23 5.29
C ASN A 237 -3.22 14.68 6.67
N PHE A 238 -2.43 14.42 7.71
CA PHE A 238 -2.66 15.03 9.01
C PHE A 238 -1.80 16.30 9.18
N ALA A 239 -2.41 17.37 9.65
CA ALA A 239 -1.69 18.51 10.21
C ALA A 239 -1.47 18.25 11.70
N VAL A 240 -0.25 18.43 12.18
CA VAL A 240 0.10 18.19 13.59
C VAL A 240 0.40 19.51 14.27
N GLU A 241 -0.25 19.73 15.41
CA GLU A 241 -0.07 20.91 16.25
C GLU A 241 0.17 20.47 17.70
N SER A 242 0.85 21.31 18.49
CA SER A 242 1.03 21.08 19.92
C SER A 242 -0.07 21.72 20.73
N LEU A 243 -0.44 21.10 21.86
CA LEU A 243 -1.52 21.52 22.73
C LEU A 243 -1.06 21.56 24.20
N VAL A 244 -0.95 22.73 24.77
CA VAL A 244 -0.67 22.92 26.19
C VAL A 244 -1.99 23.19 26.92
N LEU A 245 -2.62 22.12 27.44
CA LEU A 245 -3.98 22.18 28.00
C LEU A 245 -4.10 23.15 29.18
N ILE A 246 -3.10 23.21 30.04
CA ILE A 246 -3.12 24.15 31.18
C ILE A 246 -3.21 25.62 30.76
N GLN A 247 -2.70 25.95 29.59
CA GLN A 247 -2.75 27.32 29.07
C GLN A 247 -4.05 27.60 28.31
N GLN A 248 -4.48 26.65 27.48
CA GLN A 248 -5.63 26.84 26.58
C GLN A 248 -6.97 26.54 27.27
N LYS A 249 -6.96 25.74 28.36
CA LYS A 249 -8.14 25.34 29.17
C LYS A 249 -9.21 24.56 28.40
N THR A 250 -9.22 24.59 27.08
CA THR A 250 -10.16 23.88 26.21
C THR A 250 -9.42 23.29 25.03
N ILE A 251 -9.89 22.16 24.53
CA ILE A 251 -9.38 21.57 23.28
C ILE A 251 -10.03 22.31 22.10
N PRO A 252 -9.24 22.73 21.10
CA PRO A 252 -9.75 23.44 19.93
C PRO A 252 -10.86 22.68 19.20
N ASP A 253 -11.81 23.41 18.62
CA ASP A 253 -12.97 22.80 17.95
C ASP A 253 -12.60 22.12 16.62
N ASP A 254 -11.46 22.51 16.02
CA ASP A 254 -10.90 21.91 14.81
C ASP A 254 -10.02 20.68 15.09
N ALA A 255 -9.89 20.28 16.36
CA ALA A 255 -9.16 19.08 16.74
C ALA A 255 -9.90 17.82 16.24
N THR A 256 -9.28 17.11 15.27
CA THR A 256 -9.79 15.84 14.82
C THR A 256 -9.44 14.71 15.79
N VAL A 257 -8.21 14.70 16.30
CA VAL A 257 -7.70 13.73 17.30
C VAL A 257 -6.79 14.47 18.28
N VAL A 258 -6.87 14.11 19.55
CA VAL A 258 -5.89 14.50 20.58
C VAL A 258 -5.03 13.28 20.90
N VAL A 259 -3.70 13.45 20.89
CA VAL A 259 -2.73 12.41 21.20
C VAL A 259 -1.97 12.78 22.47
N ILE A 260 -1.96 11.89 23.43
CA ILE A 260 -1.16 11.96 24.66
C ILE A 260 -0.04 10.91 24.50
N ALA A 261 1.21 11.35 24.35
CA ALA A 261 2.31 10.47 23.98
C ALA A 261 3.39 10.38 25.05
N GLY A 262 3.31 9.39 25.92
CA GLY A 262 4.30 9.08 26.94
C GLY A 262 4.47 10.17 28.00
N PRO A 263 3.39 10.64 28.67
CA PRO A 263 3.50 11.59 29.76
C PRO A 263 4.28 10.95 30.91
N THR A 264 5.20 11.70 31.53
CA THR A 264 6.00 11.26 32.69
C THR A 264 5.42 11.70 34.03
N THR A 265 4.48 12.64 34.02
CA THR A 265 3.72 13.10 35.18
C THR A 265 2.22 13.06 34.89
N ASP A 266 1.40 13.08 35.96
CA ASP A 266 -0.06 13.06 35.80
C ASP A 266 -0.58 14.44 35.35
N PHE A 267 -1.75 14.42 34.74
CA PHE A 267 -2.49 15.63 34.33
C PHE A 267 -3.13 16.31 35.53
N PHE A 268 -3.35 17.60 35.45
CA PHE A 268 -4.10 18.32 36.47
C PHE A 268 -5.62 18.12 36.30
N PRO A 269 -6.42 18.21 37.40
CA PRO A 269 -7.86 18.00 37.32
C PRO A 269 -8.58 18.84 36.27
N PRO A 270 -8.24 20.14 36.04
CA PRO A 270 -8.88 20.93 34.97
C PRO A 270 -8.59 20.41 33.55
N GLU A 271 -7.45 19.79 33.32
CA GLU A 271 -7.06 19.24 32.02
C GLU A 271 -7.83 17.96 31.72
N ILE A 272 -8.02 17.10 32.75
CA ILE A 272 -8.89 15.92 32.64
C ILE A 272 -10.34 16.33 32.36
N GLU A 273 -10.83 17.41 32.98
CA GLU A 273 -12.17 17.94 32.69
C GLU A 273 -12.28 18.47 31.25
N ALA A 274 -11.22 19.11 30.72
CA ALA A 274 -11.16 19.50 29.32
C ALA A 274 -11.21 18.29 28.38
N LEU A 275 -10.48 17.20 28.69
CA LEU A 275 -10.55 15.93 27.97
C LEU A 275 -11.95 15.31 28.05
N LYS A 276 -12.56 15.26 29.23
CA LYS A 276 -13.94 14.75 29.42
C LYS A 276 -14.96 15.56 28.62
N THR A 277 -14.84 16.87 28.62
CA THR A 277 -15.70 17.75 27.81
C THR A 277 -15.52 17.49 26.31
N TYR A 278 -14.28 17.32 25.86
CA TYR A 278 -13.97 17.04 24.46
C TYR A 278 -14.56 15.70 24.01
N VAL A 279 -14.35 14.62 24.78
CA VAL A 279 -14.90 13.29 24.44
C VAL A 279 -16.42 13.25 24.58
N ALA A 280 -17.03 14.03 25.48
CA ALA A 280 -18.49 14.10 25.62
C ALA A 280 -19.19 14.63 24.36
N ARG A 281 -18.54 15.51 23.58
CA ARG A 281 -19.04 16.08 22.32
C ARG A 281 -18.62 15.31 21.07
N GLY A 282 -18.07 14.09 21.21
CA GLY A 282 -17.64 13.25 20.10
C GLY A 282 -16.15 13.38 19.75
N GLY A 283 -15.34 13.88 20.66
CA GLY A 283 -13.89 13.97 20.52
C GLY A 283 -13.20 12.61 20.45
N LYS A 284 -12.02 12.55 19.84
CA LYS A 284 -11.24 11.33 19.62
C LYS A 284 -9.88 11.46 20.28
N VAL A 285 -9.49 10.44 21.06
CA VAL A 285 -8.27 10.48 21.87
C VAL A 285 -7.43 9.23 21.63
N MET A 286 -6.13 9.42 21.45
CA MET A 286 -5.11 8.36 21.49
C MET A 286 -4.23 8.58 22.70
N VAL A 287 -4.07 7.56 23.52
CA VAL A 287 -3.19 7.58 24.69
C VAL A 287 -2.12 6.53 24.54
N LEU A 288 -0.87 6.95 24.53
CA LEU A 288 0.32 6.11 24.52
C LEU A 288 0.95 6.23 25.92
N LEU A 289 0.99 5.14 26.69
CA LEU A 289 1.30 5.22 28.11
C LEU A 289 2.36 4.19 28.51
N ASP A 290 3.55 4.66 28.83
CA ASP A 290 4.68 3.82 29.19
C ASP A 290 4.54 3.22 30.61
N PRO A 291 5.21 2.10 30.92
CA PRO A 291 5.31 1.58 32.27
C PRO A 291 6.00 2.57 33.22
N LEU A 292 5.50 2.72 34.40
CA LEU A 292 6.08 3.58 35.43
C LEU A 292 7.19 2.86 36.21
N LEU A 293 8.35 2.68 35.57
CA LEU A 293 9.53 2.13 36.23
C LEU A 293 10.12 3.10 37.28
N LYS A 294 10.02 4.39 36.98
CA LYS A 294 10.45 5.50 37.87
C LYS A 294 9.55 6.70 37.59
N GLY A 295 9.15 7.38 38.66
CA GLY A 295 8.33 8.58 38.53
C GLY A 295 7.00 8.49 39.31
N PRO A 296 6.23 9.58 39.35
CA PRO A 296 4.96 9.62 40.07
C PRO A 296 3.90 8.79 39.35
N ALA A 297 2.99 8.21 40.12
CA ALA A 297 1.81 7.57 39.57
C ALA A 297 0.93 8.59 38.80
N GLN A 298 0.16 8.08 37.83
CA GLN A 298 -0.74 8.88 36.99
C GLN A 298 -2.21 8.50 37.24
N PRO A 299 -2.73 8.70 38.43
CA PRO A 299 -4.05 8.20 38.81
C PRO A 299 -5.19 8.87 38.05
N LEU A 300 -5.09 10.15 37.73
CA LEU A 300 -6.16 10.87 37.01
C LEU A 300 -6.28 10.41 35.55
N LEU A 301 -5.16 10.24 34.85
CA LEU A 301 -5.17 9.77 33.48
C LEU A 301 -5.61 8.28 33.42
N THR A 302 -5.12 7.43 34.32
CA THR A 302 -5.54 6.01 34.36
C THR A 302 -7.02 5.86 34.75
N GLN A 303 -7.53 6.69 35.67
CA GLN A 303 -8.96 6.75 35.97
C GLN A 303 -9.79 7.19 34.77
N PHE A 304 -9.33 8.18 34.00
CA PHE A 304 -9.99 8.59 32.76
C PHE A 304 -10.10 7.41 31.77
N LEU A 305 -9.04 6.61 31.60
CA LEU A 305 -9.08 5.40 30.77
C LEU A 305 -10.06 4.35 31.33
N ALA A 306 -10.08 4.15 32.64
CA ALA A 306 -10.98 3.20 33.30
C ALA A 306 -12.47 3.58 33.12
N GLU A 307 -12.80 4.89 33.10
CA GLU A 307 -14.15 5.37 32.78
C GLU A 307 -14.57 5.03 31.35
N TRP A 308 -13.60 4.76 30.47
CA TRP A 308 -13.79 4.31 29.08
C TRP A 308 -13.67 2.79 28.91
N GLY A 309 -13.57 2.05 30.02
CA GLY A 309 -13.52 0.59 30.01
C GLY A 309 -12.14 0.02 29.71
N ILE A 310 -11.06 0.80 29.85
CA ILE A 310 -9.70 0.36 29.64
C ILE A 310 -8.91 0.42 30.96
N GLN A 311 -8.42 -0.73 31.41
CA GLN A 311 -7.56 -0.86 32.60
C GLN A 311 -6.10 -0.75 32.14
N ALA A 312 -5.42 0.33 32.50
CA ALA A 312 -3.98 0.44 32.39
C ALA A 312 -3.30 -0.33 33.52
N GLY A 313 -2.47 -1.32 33.18
CA GLY A 313 -1.73 -2.11 34.18
C GLY A 313 -0.57 -1.33 34.82
N THR A 314 -0.06 -1.80 35.96
CA THR A 314 1.16 -1.29 36.61
C THR A 314 2.32 -2.26 36.42
N ASP A 315 2.31 -3.03 35.34
CA ASP A 315 3.21 -4.13 35.01
C ASP A 315 4.12 -3.74 33.82
N VAL A 316 5.09 -4.59 33.52
CA VAL A 316 5.90 -4.57 32.30
C VAL A 316 5.70 -5.88 31.57
N ILE A 317 5.47 -5.83 30.28
CA ILE A 317 5.34 -7.03 29.48
C ILE A 317 6.73 -7.49 29.04
N LEU A 318 7.02 -8.75 29.29
CA LEU A 318 8.24 -9.42 28.88
C LEU A 318 7.94 -10.54 27.89
N ASP A 319 8.71 -10.59 26.81
CA ASP A 319 8.49 -11.53 25.72
C ASP A 319 9.80 -12.21 25.28
N PRO A 320 10.12 -13.40 25.80
CA PRO A 320 11.33 -14.13 25.43
C PRO A 320 11.37 -14.53 23.94
N SER A 321 10.21 -14.55 23.26
CA SER A 321 10.14 -14.91 21.85
C SER A 321 10.67 -13.82 20.91
N SER A 322 10.80 -12.58 21.39
CA SER A 322 11.25 -11.43 20.61
C SER A 322 12.65 -11.62 20.00
N GLY A 323 13.55 -12.28 20.71
CA GLY A 323 14.88 -12.64 20.21
C GLY A 323 14.84 -13.49 18.95
N GLN A 324 13.88 -14.40 18.82
CA GLN A 324 13.71 -15.26 17.65
C GLN A 324 12.99 -14.55 16.50
N VAL A 325 12.07 -13.62 16.82
CA VAL A 325 11.21 -12.95 15.83
C VAL A 325 11.89 -11.74 15.21
N ILE A 326 12.52 -10.88 16.03
CA ILE A 326 13.11 -9.62 15.58
C ILE A 326 14.54 -9.39 16.05
N GLY A 327 15.16 -10.36 16.77
CA GLY A 327 16.55 -10.29 17.21
C GLY A 327 16.80 -9.33 18.38
N THR A 328 15.80 -9.04 19.22
CA THR A 328 15.88 -8.15 20.40
C THR A 328 15.85 -8.94 21.69
N ASP A 329 16.02 -8.28 22.83
CA ASP A 329 15.87 -8.89 24.16
C ASP A 329 14.39 -8.99 24.59
N ALA A 330 14.12 -9.66 25.70
CA ALA A 330 12.76 -9.91 26.18
C ALA A 330 12.00 -8.65 26.64
N SER A 331 12.65 -7.50 26.76
CA SER A 331 12.01 -6.22 27.10
C SER A 331 11.20 -5.63 25.94
N VAL A 332 11.43 -6.12 24.73
CA VAL A 332 10.66 -5.71 23.53
C VAL A 332 9.59 -6.77 23.25
N SER A 333 8.34 -6.46 23.52
CA SER A 333 7.24 -7.37 23.23
C SER A 333 6.85 -7.31 21.75
N VAL A 334 6.52 -8.47 21.18
CA VAL A 334 6.09 -8.57 19.77
C VAL A 334 4.66 -9.09 19.67
N ALA A 335 3.92 -8.56 18.70
CA ALA A 335 2.60 -9.03 18.35
C ALA A 335 2.54 -9.36 16.85
N ALA A 336 2.02 -10.55 16.54
CA ALA A 336 1.83 -11.04 15.17
C ALA A 336 0.39 -11.51 14.91
N ALA A 337 -0.42 -11.64 15.98
CA ALA A 337 -1.83 -11.98 15.91
C ALA A 337 -2.66 -10.82 16.48
N TYR A 338 -3.64 -10.38 15.71
CA TYR A 338 -4.44 -9.21 16.03
C TYR A 338 -5.92 -9.60 16.09
N PRO A 339 -6.64 -9.28 17.19
CA PRO A 339 -8.09 -9.42 17.24
C PRO A 339 -8.78 -8.67 16.10
N THR A 340 -9.95 -9.16 15.70
CA THR A 340 -10.72 -8.54 14.61
C THR A 340 -11.23 -7.15 15.03
N HIS A 341 -10.68 -6.11 14.44
CA HIS A 341 -11.08 -4.73 14.66
C HIS A 341 -10.79 -3.91 13.38
N PRO A 342 -11.53 -2.83 13.06
CA PRO A 342 -11.21 -2.01 11.89
C PRO A 342 -9.75 -1.56 11.80
N ILE A 343 -9.10 -1.20 12.92
CA ILE A 343 -7.68 -0.80 12.97
C ILE A 343 -6.75 -1.91 12.45
N THR A 344 -7.10 -3.16 12.75
CA THR A 344 -6.27 -4.35 12.48
C THR A 344 -6.80 -5.21 11.34
N GLN A 345 -7.83 -4.76 10.64
CA GLN A 345 -8.42 -5.51 9.55
C GLN A 345 -7.42 -5.72 8.40
N GLY A 346 -7.13 -6.98 8.10
CA GLY A 346 -6.13 -7.35 7.09
C GLY A 346 -4.67 -7.14 7.50
N PHE A 347 -4.42 -6.74 8.76
CA PHE A 347 -3.07 -6.52 9.27
C PHE A 347 -2.36 -7.84 9.51
N ARG A 348 -1.18 -8.02 8.91
CA ARG A 348 -0.40 -9.28 8.96
C ARG A 348 1.08 -9.04 9.26
N VAL A 349 1.43 -7.83 9.63
CA VAL A 349 2.81 -7.43 9.86
C VAL A 349 3.09 -7.41 11.35
N VAL A 350 4.27 -7.86 11.77
CA VAL A 350 4.67 -7.86 13.18
C VAL A 350 4.85 -6.42 13.66
N THR A 351 4.31 -6.13 14.87
CA THR A 351 4.57 -4.90 15.62
C THR A 351 5.42 -5.19 16.82
N ALA A 352 6.25 -4.23 17.24
CA ALA A 352 7.14 -4.35 18.37
C ALA A 352 6.93 -3.19 19.34
N TYR A 353 6.90 -3.51 20.62
CA TYR A 353 6.60 -2.59 21.72
C TYR A 353 7.73 -2.61 22.75
N PRO A 354 8.68 -1.66 22.68
CA PRO A 354 9.75 -1.56 23.67
C PRO A 354 9.21 -1.16 25.04
N LEU A 355 9.43 -1.99 26.06
CA LEU A 355 8.99 -1.74 27.44
C LEU A 355 7.47 -1.44 27.55
N ALA A 356 6.63 -2.33 27.04
CA ALA A 356 5.20 -2.15 27.09
C ALA A 356 4.59 -2.49 28.48
N ARG A 357 3.48 -1.85 28.81
CA ARG A 357 2.56 -2.23 29.90
C ARG A 357 1.26 -2.80 29.35
N SER A 358 0.51 -3.49 30.19
CA SER A 358 -0.78 -4.01 29.77
C SER A 358 -1.86 -2.92 29.69
N MET A 359 -2.72 -3.01 28.64
CA MET A 359 -3.90 -2.18 28.42
C MET A 359 -5.11 -3.07 28.19
N ALA A 360 -5.68 -3.59 29.26
CA ALA A 360 -6.74 -4.60 29.18
C ALA A 360 -8.14 -3.96 29.14
N PRO A 361 -9.06 -4.47 28.30
CA PRO A 361 -10.48 -4.17 28.45
C PRO A 361 -10.98 -4.57 29.83
N ILE A 362 -11.79 -3.72 30.46
CA ILE A 362 -12.46 -4.05 31.72
C ILE A 362 -13.61 -5.02 31.43
N GLU A 363 -13.66 -6.17 32.09
CA GLU A 363 -14.72 -7.14 31.92
C GLU A 363 -16.08 -6.53 32.30
N GLY A 364 -17.08 -6.73 31.43
CA GLY A 364 -18.40 -6.10 31.58
C GLY A 364 -18.45 -4.63 31.18
N GLY A 365 -17.31 -4.03 30.85
CA GLY A 365 -17.22 -2.62 30.45
C GLY A 365 -17.30 -1.63 31.61
N SER A 366 -17.36 -0.35 31.29
CA SER A 366 -17.50 0.77 32.23
C SER A 366 -18.46 1.80 31.67
N ASN A 367 -19.39 2.31 32.45
CA ASN A 367 -20.35 3.35 32.03
C ASN A 367 -21.07 3.02 30.70
N SER A 368 -21.49 1.77 30.50
CA SER A 368 -22.10 1.26 29.26
C SER A 368 -21.18 1.31 28.03
N ARG A 369 -19.87 1.40 28.22
CA ARG A 369 -18.84 1.35 27.19
C ARG A 369 -18.04 0.06 27.29
N VAL A 370 -17.85 -0.62 26.18
CA VAL A 370 -17.10 -1.88 26.10
C VAL A 370 -15.88 -1.67 25.22
N ALA A 371 -14.72 -1.71 25.83
CA ALA A 371 -13.45 -1.67 25.10
C ALA A 371 -13.16 -3.04 24.48
N GLN A 372 -12.39 -3.06 23.41
CA GLN A 372 -11.94 -4.26 22.71
C GLN A 372 -10.42 -4.29 22.66
N ALA A 373 -9.83 -5.45 22.92
CA ALA A 373 -8.41 -5.66 22.65
C ALA A 373 -8.16 -5.59 21.14
N ILE A 374 -7.12 -4.88 20.72
CA ILE A 374 -6.74 -4.74 19.31
C ILE A 374 -5.34 -5.27 19.03
N VAL A 375 -4.48 -5.36 20.05
CA VAL A 375 -3.16 -5.96 19.97
C VAL A 375 -2.92 -6.80 21.19
N SER A 376 -2.45 -8.03 21.00
CA SER A 376 -2.02 -8.92 22.09
C SER A 376 -0.70 -9.59 21.74
N THR A 377 0.11 -9.84 22.75
CA THR A 377 1.39 -10.54 22.62
C THR A 377 1.18 -12.05 22.43
N GLY A 378 2.27 -12.77 22.20
CA GLY A 378 2.26 -14.23 22.11
C GLY A 378 2.03 -14.92 23.48
N PRO A 379 1.73 -16.24 23.48
CA PRO A 379 1.46 -17.01 24.70
C PRO A 379 2.70 -17.22 25.58
N GLN A 380 3.91 -17.00 25.06
CA GLN A 380 5.16 -17.13 25.81
C GLN A 380 5.55 -15.86 26.58
N SER A 381 4.86 -14.75 26.33
CA SER A 381 5.04 -13.51 27.08
C SER A 381 4.36 -13.60 28.45
N TRP A 382 4.72 -12.69 29.34
CA TRP A 382 4.00 -12.48 30.58
C TRP A 382 4.05 -11.00 30.99
N SER A 383 3.15 -10.60 31.86
CA SER A 383 3.21 -9.31 32.53
C SER A 383 3.90 -9.45 33.86
N GLU A 384 5.03 -8.77 34.07
CA GLU A 384 5.83 -8.74 35.26
C GLU A 384 5.30 -7.67 36.22
N ALA A 385 4.88 -8.06 37.40
CA ALA A 385 4.32 -7.16 38.42
C ALA A 385 5.39 -6.59 39.37
N ASP A 386 6.53 -7.28 39.55
CA ASP A 386 7.63 -6.85 40.41
C ASP A 386 8.60 -5.89 39.72
N LEU A 387 8.16 -4.65 39.50
CA LEU A 387 8.99 -3.62 38.86
C LEU A 387 10.25 -3.26 39.63
N ALA A 388 10.24 -3.46 40.96
CA ALA A 388 11.40 -3.21 41.81
C ALA A 388 12.51 -4.24 41.52
N GLY A 389 12.13 -5.51 41.33
CA GLY A 389 13.03 -6.58 40.92
C GLY A 389 13.69 -6.33 39.57
N LEU A 390 12.94 -5.80 38.58
CA LEU A 390 13.45 -5.44 37.27
C LEU A 390 14.54 -4.36 37.30
N SER A 391 14.46 -3.45 38.25
CA SER A 391 15.41 -2.34 38.42
C SER A 391 16.71 -2.74 39.11
N ALA A 392 16.84 -3.98 39.59
CA ALA A 392 18.03 -4.46 40.29
C ALA A 392 19.18 -4.79 39.30
N ALA A 393 20.42 -4.50 39.69
CA ALA A 393 21.61 -4.66 38.83
C ALA A 393 21.92 -6.11 38.37
N LYS A 394 21.21 -7.11 38.86
CA LYS A 394 21.29 -8.53 38.47
C LYS A 394 19.87 -9.14 38.46
N ALA A 395 18.93 -8.50 37.77
CA ALA A 395 17.58 -9.03 37.64
C ALA A 395 17.62 -10.40 36.91
N GLN A 396 17.34 -11.47 37.63
CA GLN A 396 16.89 -12.71 37.02
C GLN A 396 15.37 -12.58 36.92
N VAL A 397 14.87 -12.40 35.72
CA VAL A 397 13.46 -12.21 35.45
C VAL A 397 12.90 -13.54 34.97
N GLU A 398 12.14 -14.19 35.85
CA GLU A 398 11.45 -15.44 35.58
C GLU A 398 9.97 -15.26 35.97
N PHE A 399 9.09 -15.84 35.17
CA PHE A 399 7.65 -15.83 35.43
C PHE A 399 7.35 -16.39 36.83
N ASN A 400 6.63 -15.63 37.66
CA ASN A 400 6.23 -16.03 39.00
C ASN A 400 4.79 -15.59 39.31
N ALA A 401 3.86 -16.52 39.15
CA ALA A 401 2.44 -16.26 39.42
C ALA A 401 2.17 -15.83 40.89
N ASP A 402 2.99 -16.28 41.86
CA ASP A 402 2.81 -15.92 43.27
C ASP A 402 3.15 -14.46 43.55
N LYS A 403 3.92 -13.81 42.68
CA LYS A 403 4.23 -12.37 42.73
C LYS A 403 3.23 -11.51 41.98
N GLY A 404 2.21 -12.11 41.37
CA GLY A 404 1.17 -11.40 40.61
C GLY A 404 1.41 -11.34 39.12
N ASP A 405 2.40 -12.07 38.60
CA ASP A 405 2.63 -12.15 37.14
C ASP A 405 1.48 -12.87 36.46
N ARG A 406 1.18 -12.41 35.25
CA ARG A 406 0.14 -13.00 34.42
C ARG A 406 0.74 -13.53 33.12
N GLN A 407 0.45 -14.80 32.81
CA GLN A 407 0.87 -15.44 31.59
C GLN A 407 0.15 -14.83 30.39
N GLY A 408 0.87 -14.70 29.25
CA GLY A 408 0.31 -14.26 27.98
C GLY A 408 -0.71 -15.20 27.35
N PRO A 409 -1.45 -14.72 26.37
CA PRO A 409 -1.25 -13.44 25.68
C PRO A 409 -1.72 -12.23 26.49
N ILE A 410 -0.90 -11.19 26.52
CA ILE A 410 -1.19 -9.93 27.24
C ILE A 410 -1.66 -8.87 26.25
N THR A 411 -2.73 -8.15 26.56
CA THR A 411 -3.22 -7.05 25.74
C THR A 411 -2.33 -5.82 25.89
N VAL A 412 -1.74 -5.36 24.79
CA VAL A 412 -0.89 -4.16 24.70
C VAL A 412 -1.70 -2.93 24.29
N ALA A 413 -2.75 -3.12 23.49
CA ALA A 413 -3.57 -2.01 23.01
C ALA A 413 -5.05 -2.37 23.01
N ALA A 414 -5.88 -1.40 23.39
CA ALA A 414 -7.33 -1.50 23.40
C ALA A 414 -7.97 -0.28 22.75
N ALA A 415 -9.13 -0.48 22.14
CA ALA A 415 -9.93 0.56 21.52
C ALA A 415 -11.38 0.51 22.03
N VAL A 416 -12.02 1.68 22.10
CA VAL A 416 -13.42 1.79 22.47
C VAL A 416 -14.10 2.88 21.66
N SER A 417 -15.34 2.64 21.25
CA SER A 417 -16.21 3.65 20.67
C SER A 417 -17.54 3.72 21.40
N ALA A 418 -18.10 4.93 21.49
CA ALA A 418 -19.40 5.18 22.11
C ALA A 418 -20.07 6.40 21.48
N PRO A 419 -21.40 6.45 21.44
CA PRO A 419 -22.10 7.68 21.03
C PRO A 419 -21.73 8.86 21.93
N ALA A 420 -21.58 10.06 21.34
CA ALA A 420 -21.38 11.28 22.09
C ALA A 420 -22.56 11.54 23.05
N THR A 421 -22.24 11.98 24.27
CA THR A 421 -23.26 12.25 25.28
C THR A 421 -23.87 13.65 25.15
N VAL A 422 -23.15 14.58 24.50
CA VAL A 422 -23.58 15.93 24.21
C VAL A 422 -23.60 16.12 22.71
N THR A 423 -24.75 16.51 22.15
CA THR A 423 -24.86 16.87 20.74
C THR A 423 -24.22 18.23 20.52
N PRO A 424 -23.22 18.40 19.64
CA PRO A 424 -22.66 19.71 19.34
C PRO A 424 -23.77 20.63 18.82
N GLN A 425 -23.90 21.82 19.39
CA GLN A 425 -24.75 22.86 18.78
C GLN A 425 -24.07 23.31 17.47
N PRO A 426 -24.81 23.39 16.34
CA PRO A 426 -24.24 23.91 15.12
C PRO A 426 -23.86 25.36 15.34
N THR A 427 -22.56 25.65 15.43
CA THR A 427 -22.05 27.03 15.28
C THR A 427 -22.29 27.41 13.83
N GLY A 428 -23.13 28.43 13.64
CA GLY A 428 -23.63 28.89 12.33
C GLY A 428 -22.52 29.07 11.31
N ASN A 429 -22.51 28.23 10.32
CA ASN A 429 -22.02 28.26 8.94
C ASN A 429 -21.78 26.82 8.41
N ALA A 430 -22.64 25.89 8.78
CA ALA A 430 -22.65 24.59 8.15
C ALA A 430 -23.21 24.72 6.72
N SER A 431 -22.37 24.48 5.73
CA SER A 431 -22.77 24.29 4.34
C SER A 431 -23.80 23.17 4.27
N PRO A 432 -24.88 23.27 3.50
CA PRO A 432 -25.94 22.27 3.51
C PRO A 432 -25.50 20.98 2.84
N ALA A 433 -25.89 19.86 3.46
CA ALA A 433 -25.91 18.52 2.91
C ALA A 433 -24.57 17.81 2.70
N SER A 434 -23.93 17.44 3.79
CA SER A 434 -23.12 16.22 3.79
C SER A 434 -24.04 15.00 3.98
N PRO A 435 -23.90 13.89 3.25
CA PRO A 435 -24.72 12.69 3.42
C PRO A 435 -24.61 12.03 4.82
N ASP A 436 -23.69 12.49 5.67
CA ASP A 436 -23.44 12.03 7.04
C ASP A 436 -24.20 12.81 8.12
N ALA A 437 -25.12 13.73 7.75
CA ALA A 437 -25.85 14.55 8.72
C ALA A 437 -26.76 13.74 9.69
N ASP A 438 -27.07 12.49 9.37
CA ASP A 438 -27.87 11.59 10.21
C ASP A 438 -27.04 10.69 11.17
N ARG A 439 -25.71 10.68 11.07
CA ARG A 439 -24.84 9.95 12.01
C ARG A 439 -24.67 10.78 13.28
N LYS A 440 -25.11 10.22 14.42
CA LYS A 440 -24.79 10.80 15.74
C LYS A 440 -23.26 10.88 15.90
N PRO A 441 -22.74 11.99 16.44
CA PRO A 441 -21.33 12.10 16.75
C PRO A 441 -20.89 10.90 17.61
N GLU A 442 -19.77 10.30 17.26
CA GLU A 442 -19.20 9.14 17.96
C GLU A 442 -17.86 9.54 18.55
N THR A 443 -17.68 9.24 19.82
CA THR A 443 -16.38 9.33 20.51
C THR A 443 -15.61 8.04 20.30
N ARG A 444 -14.32 8.15 20.00
CA ARG A 444 -13.42 7.02 19.87
C ARG A 444 -12.17 7.24 20.71
N LEU A 445 -11.71 6.18 21.36
CA LEU A 445 -10.50 6.21 22.17
C LEU A 445 -9.66 4.96 21.87
N VAL A 446 -8.35 5.17 21.72
CA VAL A 446 -7.34 4.11 21.60
C VAL A 446 -6.32 4.31 22.71
N ALA A 447 -6.05 3.27 23.48
CA ALA A 447 -4.97 3.26 24.46
C ALA A 447 -3.96 2.17 24.11
N ILE A 448 -2.67 2.53 24.13
CA ILE A 448 -1.55 1.66 23.82
C ILE A 448 -0.57 1.73 24.97
N GLY A 449 -0.12 0.59 25.46
CA GLY A 449 0.74 0.45 26.64
C GLY A 449 2.21 0.75 26.41
N ASP A 450 2.53 1.50 25.36
CA ASP A 450 3.90 1.88 25.01
C ASP A 450 3.85 3.13 24.13
N SER A 451 4.69 4.11 24.39
CA SER A 451 4.86 5.27 23.51
C SER A 451 6.11 5.15 22.65
N ASP A 452 7.07 4.30 23.04
CA ASP A 452 8.31 4.07 22.31
C ASP A 452 8.08 3.36 20.97
N PHE A 453 6.99 2.59 20.83
CA PHE A 453 6.65 1.96 19.54
C PHE A 453 6.46 2.97 18.41
N ALA A 454 6.01 4.20 18.75
CA ALA A 454 5.85 5.31 17.82
C ALA A 454 7.09 6.23 17.74
N ALA A 455 8.08 6.04 18.62
CA ALA A 455 9.31 6.82 18.64
C ALA A 455 10.23 6.50 17.45
N ASN A 456 11.18 7.39 17.16
CA ASN A 456 12.11 7.27 16.02
C ASN A 456 12.89 5.95 16.00
N THR A 457 13.11 5.32 17.18
CA THR A 457 13.78 4.02 17.29
C THR A 457 12.97 2.84 16.79
N ALA A 458 11.64 2.87 16.92
CA ALA A 458 10.79 1.71 16.65
C ALA A 458 9.75 1.93 15.53
N ILE A 459 9.37 3.18 15.26
CA ILE A 459 8.40 3.52 14.19
C ILE A 459 8.86 3.10 12.80
N GLY A 460 10.19 2.96 12.59
CA GLY A 460 10.78 2.48 11.34
C GLY A 460 10.46 1.02 11.02
N LEU A 461 10.00 0.23 11.98
CA LEU A 461 9.45 -1.10 11.71
C LEU A 461 8.13 -0.95 10.93
N PRO A 462 7.98 -1.62 9.78
CA PRO A 462 6.81 -1.44 8.91
C PRO A 462 5.47 -1.63 9.64
N GLY A 463 5.38 -2.61 10.53
CA GLY A 463 4.18 -2.86 11.33
C GLY A 463 3.83 -1.73 12.29
N ASN A 464 4.80 -1.13 12.95
CA ASN A 464 4.58 -0.06 13.93
C ASN A 464 4.00 1.19 13.24
N ARG A 465 4.62 1.60 12.14
CA ARG A 465 4.16 2.75 11.36
C ARG A 465 2.73 2.56 10.87
N ASP A 466 2.45 1.41 10.27
CA ASP A 466 1.14 1.12 9.73
C ASP A 466 0.07 1.05 10.82
N PHE A 467 0.38 0.42 11.95
CA PHE A 467 -0.54 0.34 13.08
C PHE A 467 -0.85 1.73 13.66
N PHE A 468 0.19 2.56 13.88
CA PHE A 468 0.03 3.92 14.39
C PHE A 468 -0.89 4.76 13.50
N VAL A 469 -0.64 4.77 12.20
CA VAL A 469 -1.45 5.58 11.27
C VAL A 469 -2.84 4.97 11.05
N ASN A 470 -2.99 3.65 11.08
CA ASN A 470 -4.31 3.00 11.05
C ASN A 470 -5.16 3.36 12.27
N ALA A 471 -4.55 3.43 13.45
CA ALA A 471 -5.23 3.87 14.66
C ALA A 471 -5.72 5.33 14.54
N LEU A 472 -4.87 6.24 13.99
CA LEU A 472 -5.26 7.63 13.71
C LEU A 472 -6.37 7.72 12.65
N ASN A 473 -6.32 6.92 11.60
CA ASN A 473 -7.36 6.89 10.57
C ASN A 473 -8.70 6.39 11.12
N TRP A 474 -8.68 5.37 11.97
CA TRP A 474 -9.88 4.90 12.65
C TRP A 474 -10.45 5.96 13.60
N LEU A 475 -9.60 6.61 14.39
CA LEU A 475 -10.01 7.70 15.26
C LEU A 475 -10.64 8.85 14.46
N SER A 476 -10.06 9.20 13.31
CA SER A 476 -10.60 10.27 12.44
C SER A 476 -11.79 9.83 11.58
N GLN A 477 -12.35 8.63 11.80
CA GLN A 477 -13.49 8.06 11.06
C GLN A 477 -13.22 7.86 9.55
N GLN A 478 -11.97 7.61 9.19
CA GLN A 478 -11.53 7.33 7.82
C GLN A 478 -11.21 5.85 7.64
N GLU A 479 -12.21 5.00 7.87
CA GLU A 479 -12.01 3.53 7.85
C GLU A 479 -11.65 3.01 6.45
N ASN A 480 -12.04 3.72 5.39
CA ASN A 480 -11.65 3.43 4.01
C ASN A 480 -10.13 3.60 3.75
N LEU A 481 -9.42 4.37 4.60
CA LEU A 481 -7.96 4.55 4.50
C LEU A 481 -7.18 3.50 5.30
N ILE A 482 -7.86 2.69 6.10
CA ILE A 482 -7.23 1.61 6.87
C ILE A 482 -6.89 0.47 5.90
N ALA A 483 -5.63 0.37 5.51
CA ALA A 483 -5.11 -0.66 4.64
C ALA A 483 -3.58 -0.77 4.77
N VAL A 484 -3.02 -1.84 4.21
CA VAL A 484 -1.57 -1.95 4.05
C VAL A 484 -1.12 -0.95 2.98
N ARG A 485 -0.23 -0.04 3.37
CA ARG A 485 0.28 1.03 2.50
C ARG A 485 1.19 0.49 1.40
N PRO A 486 1.38 1.25 0.30
CA PRO A 486 2.34 0.90 -0.73
C PRO A 486 3.74 0.72 -0.10
N ARG A 487 4.35 -0.40 -0.34
CA ARG A 487 5.76 -0.60 0.00
C ARG A 487 6.60 0.19 -0.99
N GLN A 488 7.52 0.99 -0.50
CA GLN A 488 8.56 1.53 -1.36
C GLN A 488 9.34 0.36 -1.97
N PRO A 489 9.68 0.39 -3.27
CA PRO A 489 10.47 -0.64 -3.88
C PRO A 489 11.82 -0.73 -3.15
N GLU A 490 12.00 -1.73 -2.31
CA GLU A 490 13.32 -2.04 -1.77
C GLU A 490 14.13 -2.65 -2.91
N ASP A 491 15.25 -2.01 -3.23
CA ASP A 491 16.27 -2.54 -4.13
C ASP A 491 16.88 -3.79 -3.47
N ARG A 492 16.23 -4.93 -3.60
CA ARG A 492 16.77 -6.22 -3.13
C ARG A 492 17.92 -6.62 -4.06
N ARG A 493 19.10 -6.09 -3.78
CA ARG A 493 20.32 -6.62 -4.36
C ARG A 493 20.53 -8.01 -3.79
N LEU A 494 20.48 -9.01 -4.67
CA LEU A 494 20.87 -10.38 -4.32
C LEU A 494 22.38 -10.36 -4.00
N THR A 495 22.72 -10.25 -2.74
CA THR A 495 24.09 -10.51 -2.27
C THR A 495 24.27 -12.00 -2.21
N MET A 496 24.85 -12.56 -3.25
CA MET A 496 25.26 -13.97 -3.27
C MET A 496 26.65 -14.10 -2.64
N THR A 497 26.84 -15.11 -1.80
CA THR A 497 28.17 -15.49 -1.34
C THR A 497 28.98 -16.07 -2.50
N GLU A 498 30.32 -16.00 -2.44
CA GLU A 498 31.20 -16.57 -3.48
C GLU A 498 30.89 -18.04 -3.77
N ASP A 499 30.58 -18.83 -2.73
CA ASP A 499 30.17 -20.24 -2.87
C ASP A 499 28.86 -20.41 -3.64
N GLN A 500 27.88 -19.54 -3.42
CA GLN A 500 26.60 -19.59 -4.16
C GLN A 500 26.79 -19.19 -5.61
N GLN A 501 27.64 -18.22 -5.89
CA GLN A 501 27.97 -17.76 -7.23
C GLN A 501 28.71 -18.86 -8.02
N GLN A 502 29.69 -19.54 -7.39
CA GLN A 502 30.38 -20.69 -8.01
C GLN A 502 29.43 -21.86 -8.29
N ARG A 503 28.53 -22.21 -7.37
CA ARG A 503 27.56 -23.29 -7.58
C ARG A 503 26.61 -23.01 -8.75
N ILE A 504 26.12 -21.77 -8.87
CA ILE A 504 25.27 -21.35 -10.00
C ILE A 504 26.05 -21.44 -11.31
N LEU A 505 27.31 -20.99 -11.31
CA LEU A 505 28.16 -21.01 -12.48
C LEU A 505 28.46 -22.45 -12.95
N ILE A 506 28.75 -23.38 -12.03
CA ILE A 506 28.93 -24.81 -12.33
C ILE A 506 27.64 -25.42 -12.84
N LEU A 507 26.50 -25.12 -12.23
CA LEU A 507 25.20 -25.65 -12.63
C LEU A 507 24.83 -25.21 -14.05
N THR A 508 25.00 -23.94 -14.37
CA THR A 508 24.58 -23.34 -15.66
C THR A 508 25.55 -23.60 -16.79
N LEU A 509 26.89 -23.61 -16.52
CA LEU A 509 27.89 -23.76 -17.55
C LEU A 509 28.33 -25.22 -17.79
N LEU A 510 28.24 -26.11 -16.78
CA LEU A 510 28.70 -27.48 -16.87
C LEU A 510 27.56 -28.49 -16.79
N ILE A 511 26.71 -28.45 -15.75
CA ILE A 511 25.74 -29.50 -15.49
C ILE A 511 24.60 -29.47 -16.51
N ILE A 512 23.98 -28.32 -16.75
CA ILE A 512 22.86 -28.23 -17.70
C ILE A 512 23.28 -28.56 -19.14
N PRO A 513 24.37 -27.98 -19.70
CA PRO A 513 24.83 -28.34 -21.03
C PRO A 513 25.30 -29.82 -21.10
N GLY A 514 25.95 -30.31 -20.05
CA GLY A 514 26.38 -31.73 -19.97
C GLY A 514 25.22 -32.72 -20.03
N LEU A 515 24.11 -32.42 -19.35
CA LEU A 515 22.88 -33.23 -19.42
C LEU A 515 22.27 -33.19 -20.82
N VAL A 516 22.21 -32.03 -21.47
CA VAL A 516 21.71 -31.92 -22.85
C VAL A 516 22.58 -32.73 -23.82
N PHE A 517 23.90 -32.64 -23.69
CA PHE A 517 24.84 -33.45 -24.47
C PHE A 517 24.67 -34.96 -24.22
N ALA A 518 24.55 -35.37 -22.98
CA ALA A 518 24.37 -36.80 -22.61
C ALA A 518 23.06 -37.36 -23.18
N ILE A 519 21.96 -36.60 -23.10
CA ILE A 519 20.67 -36.95 -23.71
C ILE A 519 20.80 -37.03 -25.24
N GLY A 520 21.53 -36.09 -25.85
CA GLY A 520 21.80 -36.09 -27.29
C GLY A 520 22.56 -37.34 -27.75
N ILE A 521 23.64 -37.70 -27.04
CA ILE A 521 24.44 -38.92 -27.31
C ILE A 521 23.59 -40.19 -27.09
N TYR A 522 22.82 -40.23 -26.00
CA TYR A 522 21.94 -41.37 -25.69
C TYR A 522 20.87 -41.56 -26.79
N THR A 523 20.23 -40.51 -27.24
CA THR A 523 19.22 -40.59 -28.32
C THR A 523 19.84 -40.93 -29.67
N TRP A 524 21.06 -40.45 -29.97
CA TRP A 524 21.80 -40.85 -31.15
C TRP A 524 22.19 -42.34 -31.14
N TRP A 525 22.68 -42.84 -29.98
CA TRP A 525 23.04 -44.24 -29.81
C TRP A 525 21.81 -45.18 -29.91
N LYS A 526 20.67 -44.79 -29.35
CA LYS A 526 19.42 -45.57 -29.42
C LYS A 526 18.80 -45.62 -30.83
N ARG A 527 19.16 -44.70 -31.71
CA ARG A 527 18.65 -44.63 -33.10
C ARG A 527 19.57 -45.33 -34.11
N ARG A 528 20.75 -45.79 -33.70
CA ARG A 528 21.64 -46.66 -34.46
C ARG A 528 21.34 -48.13 -34.15
#